data_c47e91c588dfca99d0d08f93abd7325f
#
_entry.id   c47e91c588dfca99d0d08f93abd7325f
#
_cell.length_a   1.000
_cell.length_b   1.000
_cell.length_c   1.000
_cell.angle_alpha   90.00
_cell.angle_beta   90.00
_cell.angle_gamma   90.00
#
_symmetry.space_group_name_H-M   'P 1'
#
loop_
_entity.id
_entity.type
_entity.pdbx_description
1 polymer ?
#
loop_
_entity_poly.entity_id
_entity_poly.type
_entity_poly.pdbx_seq_one_letter_code
_entity_poly.pdbx_strand_id
1 'polypeptide(L)'
;MALCPGDPKAASGAKGLVQSPATPELISCLDNPGGLPTLHFMAELDPASPVPLYHQLAEKLLAGIRSGDYPSGGRLPSEPELSRRYRIGRPTVRQATDVLVRRRMVERRRGSGTFVIEPPERVDLLSLAGTLASFERGGVDAQVEPLGPPVREVVPVDVENPLSGREALRFLRLSRVDSVPVLLEEIYLDPRFFPGIQSSDLSGRSLSQWIEERYQMRPSSADQNFRVAEVGDRFASDLQLPARSSILMVKRTVHFEGARNAIHALLYCRTERLVFSQTLEGQSHE
;
A
#
# COMPACT_ATOMS: atom_id res chain seq x y z
N MET A 1 -50.65 46.89 10.20
CA MET A 1 -50.61 48.07 11.06
C MET A 1 -49.14 48.25 11.33
N ALA A 2 -48.41 49.03 10.54
CA ALA A 2 -48.09 50.45 10.80
C ALA A 2 -47.03 50.53 11.93
N LEU A 3 -45.89 51.10 11.85
CA LEU A 3 -45.24 52.14 11.05
C LEU A 3 -43.73 52.18 11.43
N CYS A 4 -42.84 52.40 10.48
CA CYS A 4 -41.57 53.14 10.67
C CYS A 4 -41.88 54.57 11.07
N PRO A 5 -40.95 55.48 11.45
CA PRO A 5 -39.59 55.69 10.94
C PRO A 5 -38.63 56.38 11.97
N GLY A 6 -37.39 56.67 11.50
CA GLY A 6 -36.65 57.82 12.02
C GLY A 6 -35.12 57.69 12.03
N ASP A 7 -34.43 58.05 10.95
CA ASP A 7 -33.10 58.66 10.87
C ASP A 7 -33.21 60.16 11.33
N PRO A 8 -32.14 60.99 11.57
CA PRO A 8 -30.74 60.92 11.13
C PRO A 8 -29.65 61.62 11.98
N LYS A 9 -28.41 61.74 11.41
CA LYS A 9 -27.34 62.77 11.61
C LYS A 9 -26.23 62.45 12.64
N ALA A 10 -25.06 62.21 12.17
CA ALA A 10 -24.00 63.08 11.60
C ALA A 10 -22.98 63.56 12.61
N ALA A 11 -21.74 63.26 12.47
CA ALA A 11 -20.54 64.12 12.44
C ALA A 11 -19.26 63.31 12.67
N SER A 12 -18.40 63.22 11.66
CA SER A 12 -17.13 63.99 11.51
C SER A 12 -15.98 63.58 12.41
N GLY A 13 -14.86 63.11 11.78
CA GLY A 13 -13.55 63.28 12.38
C GLY A 13 -12.46 62.30 11.93
N ALA A 14 -11.80 62.61 10.83
CA ALA A 14 -10.37 62.61 10.57
C ALA A 14 -9.48 61.35 10.70
N LYS A 15 -8.98 60.91 9.55
CA LYS A 15 -7.56 60.66 9.17
C LYS A 15 -6.74 59.64 9.94
N GLY A 16 -6.37 58.59 9.24
CA GLY A 16 -5.22 57.73 9.52
C GLY A 16 -5.05 56.72 8.39
N LEU A 17 -4.33 57.12 7.32
CA LEU A 17 -3.87 56.20 6.28
C LEU A 17 -2.88 55.21 6.89
N VAL A 18 -3.21 53.93 6.86
CA VAL A 18 -2.24 52.83 6.94
C VAL A 18 -2.31 52.07 5.62
N GLN A 19 -1.23 52.16 4.89
CA GLN A 19 -1.02 51.47 3.63
C GLN A 19 -0.98 49.95 3.84
N SER A 20 -1.84 49.25 3.17
CA SER A 20 -1.80 47.78 3.00
C SER A 20 -0.75 47.44 1.95
N PRO A 21 0.13 46.45 2.17
CA PRO A 21 1.05 46.01 1.12
C PRO A 21 0.31 45.20 0.05
N ALA A 22 0.69 45.45 -1.18
CA ALA A 22 0.15 44.98 -2.42
C ALA A 22 0.15 43.44 -2.51
N THR A 23 -0.96 42.91 -2.96
CA THR A 23 -1.15 41.54 -3.50
C THR A 23 -0.36 41.41 -4.80
N PRO A 24 0.49 40.41 -5.01
CA PRO A 24 1.05 40.16 -6.34
C PRO A 24 0.01 39.53 -7.26
N GLU A 25 -0.12 40.13 -8.41
CA GLU A 25 -0.96 39.75 -9.54
C GLU A 25 -0.67 38.32 -10.00
N LEU A 26 -1.75 37.56 -10.22
CA LEU A 26 -1.79 36.33 -10.98
C LEU A 26 -1.43 36.63 -12.45
N ILE A 27 -0.20 36.32 -12.86
CA ILE A 27 0.18 36.28 -14.27
C ILE A 27 -0.17 34.89 -14.79
N SER A 28 -1.20 34.86 -15.61
CA SER A 28 -1.57 33.79 -16.54
C SER A 28 -0.40 33.55 -17.51
N CYS A 29 0.17 32.36 -17.50
CA CYS A 29 0.99 31.85 -18.59
C CYS A 29 0.49 30.48 -19.00
N LEU A 30 -0.36 30.51 -20.04
CA LEU A 30 -0.63 29.39 -20.94
C LEU A 30 0.51 29.32 -21.98
N ASP A 31 0.84 28.09 -22.38
CA ASP A 31 1.63 27.68 -23.53
C ASP A 31 3.14 27.62 -23.41
N ASN A 32 3.63 26.41 -23.05
CA ASN A 32 4.89 25.92 -23.63
C ASN A 32 4.89 24.37 -23.67
N PRO A 33 4.75 23.72 -24.84
CA PRO A 33 4.87 22.26 -24.98
C PRO A 33 6.36 21.90 -25.11
N GLY A 34 6.99 21.51 -24.02
CA GLY A 34 8.38 21.05 -24.00
C GLY A 34 9.19 21.48 -22.77
N GLY A 35 8.57 22.08 -21.78
CA GLY A 35 9.23 22.58 -20.57
C GLY A 35 9.37 21.52 -19.49
N LEU A 36 10.60 21.36 -19.00
CA LEU A 36 10.94 20.75 -17.72
C LEU A 36 9.97 21.17 -16.60
N PRO A 37 9.58 20.28 -15.68
CA PRO A 37 8.60 20.60 -14.63
C PRO A 37 9.09 21.74 -13.75
N THR A 38 8.24 22.74 -13.64
CA THR A 38 8.52 24.10 -13.19
C THR A 38 8.39 24.26 -11.66
N LEU A 39 9.46 24.73 -11.02
CA LEU A 39 9.45 25.85 -10.02
C LEU A 39 8.76 25.72 -8.66
N HIS A 40 8.49 24.55 -8.10
CA HIS A 40 8.05 24.53 -6.68
C HIS A 40 9.15 24.08 -5.68
N PHE A 41 10.36 23.80 -6.13
CA PHE A 41 11.43 23.18 -5.32
C PHE A 41 12.70 24.03 -5.14
N MET A 42 12.58 25.35 -5.20
CA MET A 42 13.72 26.28 -5.00
C MET A 42 13.80 26.86 -3.57
N ALA A 43 13.51 26.08 -2.55
CA ALA A 43 14.02 26.46 -1.24
C ALA A 43 15.50 26.06 -1.20
N GLU A 44 16.41 27.02 -1.10
CA GLU A 44 17.84 26.81 -0.93
C GLU A 44 18.11 25.99 0.36
N LEU A 45 19.22 25.23 0.38
CA LEU A 45 19.70 24.63 1.63
C LEU A 45 20.22 25.74 2.52
N ASP A 46 19.92 25.71 3.79
CA ASP A 46 20.34 26.73 4.76
C ASP A 46 21.61 26.25 5.50
N PRO A 47 22.80 26.84 5.19
CA PRO A 47 24.03 26.50 5.91
C PRO A 47 24.06 26.99 7.36
N ALA A 48 23.20 27.93 7.73
CA ALA A 48 23.10 28.46 9.08
C ALA A 48 22.16 27.61 9.98
N SER A 49 21.39 26.71 9.38
CA SER A 49 20.51 25.80 10.13
C SER A 49 21.29 24.81 10.99
N PRO A 50 20.82 24.47 12.20
CA PRO A 50 21.40 23.42 13.02
C PRO A 50 21.29 22.01 12.37
N VAL A 51 20.44 21.87 11.32
CA VAL A 51 20.29 20.62 10.57
C VAL A 51 21.39 20.51 9.52
N PRO A 52 22.20 19.45 9.52
CA PRO A 52 23.27 19.25 8.55
C PRO A 52 22.77 19.30 7.10
N LEU A 53 23.55 19.90 6.18
CA LEU A 53 23.15 20.07 4.77
C LEU A 53 22.77 18.77 4.06
N TYR A 54 23.44 17.65 4.39
CA TYR A 54 23.08 16.34 3.82
C TYR A 54 21.71 15.87 4.29
N HIS A 55 21.31 16.19 5.50
CA HIS A 55 19.95 15.89 5.98
C HIS A 55 18.92 16.74 5.28
N GLN A 56 19.15 18.04 5.16
CA GLN A 56 18.26 18.95 4.44
C GLN A 56 18.07 18.50 2.99
N LEU A 57 19.17 18.11 2.30
CA LEU A 57 19.08 17.60 0.93
C LEU A 57 18.29 16.28 0.89
N ALA A 58 18.55 15.36 1.82
CA ALA A 58 17.83 14.09 1.88
C ALA A 58 16.31 14.31 2.04
N GLU A 59 15.88 15.21 2.92
CA GLU A 59 14.45 15.52 3.10
C GLU A 59 13.85 16.21 1.86
N LYS A 60 14.60 17.08 1.17
CA LYS A 60 14.15 17.67 -0.10
C LYS A 60 13.95 16.63 -1.20
N LEU A 61 14.92 15.74 -1.37
CA LEU A 61 14.81 14.65 -2.35
C LEU A 61 13.63 13.71 -1.99
N LEU A 62 13.45 13.42 -0.70
CA LEU A 62 12.34 12.62 -0.20
C LEU A 62 10.98 13.30 -0.48
N ALA A 63 10.90 14.63 -0.28
CA ALA A 63 9.69 15.37 -0.61
C ALA A 63 9.42 15.33 -2.13
N GLY A 64 10.44 15.45 -2.99
CA GLY A 64 10.29 15.33 -4.44
C GLY A 64 9.90 13.92 -4.91
N ILE A 65 10.32 12.87 -4.19
CA ILE A 65 9.85 11.50 -4.43
C ILE A 65 8.36 11.38 -4.07
N ARG A 66 7.96 11.94 -2.93
CA ARG A 66 6.56 11.89 -2.46
C ARG A 66 5.60 12.73 -3.31
N SER A 67 6.06 13.86 -3.86
CA SER A 67 5.26 14.71 -4.76
C SER A 67 5.17 14.15 -6.18
N GLY A 68 5.99 13.14 -6.54
CA GLY A 68 6.05 12.58 -7.88
C GLY A 68 7.01 13.32 -8.83
N ASP A 69 7.75 14.37 -8.37
CA ASP A 69 8.78 15.04 -9.18
C ASP A 69 9.89 14.04 -9.59
N TYR A 70 10.11 13.03 -8.75
CA TYR A 70 10.93 11.87 -9.05
C TYR A 70 10.03 10.63 -9.00
N PRO A 71 9.52 10.16 -10.16
CA PRO A 71 8.57 9.05 -10.19
C PRO A 71 9.21 7.72 -9.77
N SER A 72 8.41 6.80 -9.32
CA SER A 72 8.80 5.43 -8.99
C SER A 72 9.49 4.77 -10.19
N GLY A 73 10.58 4.04 -9.94
CA GLY A 73 11.44 3.49 -11.00
C GLY A 73 12.29 4.53 -11.73
N GLY A 74 12.01 5.83 -11.54
CA GLY A 74 12.71 6.93 -12.18
C GLY A 74 14.12 7.13 -11.64
N ARG A 75 14.98 7.76 -12.45
CA ARG A 75 16.35 8.08 -12.07
C ARG A 75 16.42 9.41 -11.34
N LEU A 76 17.05 9.45 -10.16
CA LEU A 76 17.43 10.70 -9.53
C LEU A 76 18.53 11.43 -10.31
N PRO A 77 18.58 12.76 -10.22
CA PRO A 77 19.73 13.51 -10.75
C PRO A 77 21.04 12.97 -10.18
N SER A 78 22.07 12.94 -11.00
CA SER A 78 23.39 12.44 -10.60
C SER A 78 24.02 13.27 -9.48
N GLU A 79 24.96 12.69 -8.73
CA GLU A 79 25.69 13.41 -7.67
C GLU A 79 26.34 14.74 -8.17
N PRO A 80 26.93 14.79 -9.40
CA PRO A 80 27.44 16.06 -9.95
C PRO A 80 26.33 17.08 -10.25
N GLU A 81 25.17 16.64 -10.71
CA GLU A 81 24.03 17.53 -10.99
C GLU A 81 23.45 18.11 -9.70
N LEU A 82 23.24 17.25 -8.68
CA LEU A 82 22.79 17.69 -7.36
C LEU A 82 23.79 18.63 -6.70
N SER A 83 25.10 18.33 -6.79
CA SER A 83 26.18 19.18 -6.29
C SER A 83 26.14 20.57 -6.89
N ARG A 84 25.97 20.68 -8.22
CA ARG A 84 25.83 21.97 -8.93
C ARG A 84 24.54 22.69 -8.56
N ARG A 85 23.42 21.97 -8.55
CA ARG A 85 22.09 22.53 -8.29
C ARG A 85 21.99 23.17 -6.91
N TYR A 86 22.51 22.45 -5.88
CA TYR A 86 22.43 22.90 -4.49
C TYR A 86 23.70 23.60 -3.97
N ARG A 87 24.73 23.78 -4.82
CA ARG A 87 26.02 24.44 -4.50
C ARG A 87 26.71 23.82 -3.27
N ILE A 88 26.68 22.51 -3.13
CA ILE A 88 27.29 21.74 -2.03
C ILE A 88 28.27 20.69 -2.57
N GLY A 89 29.18 20.25 -1.70
CA GLY A 89 30.20 19.26 -2.08
C GLY A 89 29.59 17.89 -2.44
N ARG A 90 30.21 17.17 -3.40
CA ARG A 90 29.80 15.78 -3.74
C ARG A 90 29.76 14.83 -2.54
N PRO A 91 30.68 14.91 -1.56
CA PRO A 91 30.58 14.08 -0.35
C PRO A 91 29.28 14.29 0.41
N THR A 92 28.82 15.55 0.53
CA THR A 92 27.54 15.90 1.18
C THR A 92 26.33 15.33 0.41
N VAL A 93 26.38 15.43 -0.94
CA VAL A 93 25.35 14.81 -1.79
C VAL A 93 25.32 13.30 -1.61
N ARG A 94 26.52 12.66 -1.56
CA ARG A 94 26.62 11.21 -1.35
C ARG A 94 26.04 10.80 0.00
N GLN A 95 26.34 11.54 1.07
CA GLN A 95 25.75 11.31 2.38
C GLN A 95 24.21 11.42 2.36
N ALA A 96 23.67 12.42 1.66
CA ALA A 96 22.21 12.57 1.48
C ALA A 96 21.60 11.36 0.76
N THR A 97 22.20 10.94 -0.36
CA THR A 97 21.73 9.75 -1.08
C THR A 97 21.90 8.46 -0.27
N ASP A 98 22.95 8.34 0.57
CA ASP A 98 23.13 7.20 1.48
C ASP A 98 22.00 7.14 2.53
N VAL A 99 21.50 8.29 3.00
CA VAL A 99 20.32 8.33 3.89
C VAL A 99 19.10 7.73 3.18
N LEU A 100 18.85 8.10 1.93
CA LEU A 100 17.72 7.58 1.15
C LEU A 100 17.88 6.09 0.84
N VAL A 101 19.10 5.62 0.56
CA VAL A 101 19.39 4.18 0.36
C VAL A 101 19.09 3.40 1.64
N ARG A 102 19.57 3.87 2.80
CA ARG A 102 19.27 3.22 4.11
C ARG A 102 17.78 3.20 4.43
N ARG A 103 17.04 4.23 4.01
CA ARG A 103 15.57 4.30 4.14
C ARG A 103 14.83 3.48 3.08
N ARG A 104 15.53 2.79 2.20
CA ARG A 104 14.97 2.03 1.06
C ARG A 104 14.05 2.86 0.15
N MET A 105 14.36 4.15 0.03
CA MET A 105 13.64 5.06 -0.89
C MET A 105 14.26 5.07 -2.28
N VAL A 106 15.56 4.76 -2.37
CA VAL A 106 16.30 4.70 -3.63
C VAL A 106 17.31 3.55 -3.60
N GLU A 107 17.67 3.06 -4.78
CA GLU A 107 18.75 2.08 -4.97
C GLU A 107 19.81 2.59 -5.91
N ARG A 108 21.07 2.17 -5.69
CA ARG A 108 22.18 2.44 -6.59
C ARG A 108 22.37 1.27 -7.54
N ARG A 109 22.31 1.56 -8.84
CA ARG A 109 22.67 0.61 -9.89
C ARG A 109 24.04 0.97 -10.44
N ARG A 110 25.00 0.05 -10.30
CA ARG A 110 26.41 0.30 -10.72
C ARG A 110 26.47 0.73 -12.18
N GLY A 111 27.12 1.87 -12.45
CA GLY A 111 27.24 2.45 -13.79
C GLY A 111 25.98 3.13 -14.33
N SER A 112 24.80 2.89 -13.75
CA SER A 112 23.51 3.41 -14.25
C SER A 112 23.00 4.61 -13.46
N GLY A 113 23.32 4.72 -12.17
CA GLY A 113 22.90 5.84 -11.32
C GLY A 113 22.10 5.40 -10.09
N THR A 114 21.36 6.36 -9.52
CA THR A 114 20.48 6.15 -8.38
C THR A 114 19.02 6.24 -8.86
N PHE A 115 18.22 5.25 -8.51
CA PHE A 115 16.83 5.12 -8.95
C PHE A 115 15.89 5.12 -7.75
N VAL A 116 14.72 5.72 -7.90
CA VAL A 116 13.66 5.68 -6.90
C VAL A 116 13.13 4.25 -6.82
N ILE A 117 13.10 3.69 -5.62
CA ILE A 117 12.49 2.37 -5.40
C ILE A 117 10.98 2.57 -5.50
N GLU A 118 10.35 1.70 -6.25
CA GLU A 118 8.90 1.63 -6.29
C GLU A 118 8.39 1.22 -4.90
N PRO A 119 7.54 2.05 -4.26
CA PRO A 119 7.02 1.69 -2.96
C PRO A 119 6.23 0.37 -3.12
N PRO A 120 6.37 -0.56 -2.18
CA PRO A 120 5.57 -1.77 -2.23
C PRO A 120 4.08 -1.42 -2.19
N GLU A 121 3.30 -2.11 -2.99
CA GLU A 121 1.86 -1.94 -3.06
C GLU A 121 1.19 -2.27 -1.73
N ARG A 122 0.19 -1.48 -1.34
CA ARG A 122 -0.50 -1.65 -0.07
C ARG A 122 -1.77 -2.47 -0.26
N VAL A 123 -1.89 -3.54 0.49
CA VAL A 123 -3.05 -4.44 0.44
C VAL A 123 -3.65 -4.59 1.83
N ASP A 124 -4.95 -4.39 1.95
CA ASP A 124 -5.69 -4.65 3.17
C ASP A 124 -6.12 -6.13 3.24
N LEU A 125 -5.32 -6.96 3.90
CA LEU A 125 -5.67 -8.37 4.14
C LEU A 125 -6.77 -8.57 5.18
N LEU A 126 -7.18 -7.54 5.89
CA LEU A 126 -8.18 -7.65 6.97
C LEU A 126 -9.61 -7.59 6.43
N SER A 127 -9.76 -7.37 5.13
CA SER A 127 -11.07 -7.35 4.49
C SER A 127 -11.73 -8.73 4.43
N LEU A 128 -13.00 -8.77 4.81
CA LEU A 128 -13.87 -9.96 4.67
C LEU A 128 -14.25 -10.23 3.20
N ALA A 129 -14.07 -9.26 2.29
CA ALA A 129 -14.35 -9.44 0.88
C ALA A 129 -13.38 -10.41 0.17
N GLY A 130 -12.33 -10.84 0.88
CA GLY A 130 -11.33 -11.78 0.39
C GLY A 130 -10.10 -11.11 -0.20
N THR A 131 -9.10 -11.92 -0.52
CA THR A 131 -7.76 -11.48 -0.95
C THR A 131 -7.79 -10.77 -2.29
N LEU A 132 -8.50 -11.30 -3.30
CA LEU A 132 -8.58 -10.65 -4.61
C LEU A 132 -9.24 -9.28 -4.52
N ALA A 133 -10.38 -9.17 -3.83
CA ALA A 133 -11.03 -7.89 -3.61
C ALA A 133 -10.17 -6.89 -2.80
N SER A 134 -9.24 -7.39 -1.99
CA SER A 134 -8.27 -6.55 -1.28
C SER A 134 -7.20 -6.00 -2.22
N PHE A 135 -6.74 -6.78 -3.19
CA PHE A 135 -5.85 -6.31 -4.26
C PHE A 135 -6.53 -5.24 -5.11
N GLU A 136 -7.73 -5.51 -5.60
CA GLU A 136 -8.52 -4.58 -6.43
C GLU A 136 -8.73 -3.22 -5.74
N ARG A 137 -9.09 -3.23 -4.46
CA ARG A 137 -9.25 -1.99 -3.67
C ARG A 137 -7.94 -1.26 -3.42
N GLY A 138 -6.83 -1.98 -3.34
CA GLY A 138 -5.49 -1.41 -3.28
C GLY A 138 -4.99 -0.85 -4.61
N GLY A 139 -5.76 -1.01 -5.70
CA GLY A 139 -5.34 -0.64 -7.05
C GLY A 139 -4.30 -1.59 -7.65
N VAL A 140 -4.16 -2.79 -7.08
CA VAL A 140 -3.18 -3.80 -7.48
C VAL A 140 -3.83 -4.77 -8.45
N ASP A 141 -3.31 -4.85 -9.67
CA ASP A 141 -3.75 -5.83 -10.66
C ASP A 141 -3.13 -7.21 -10.36
N ALA A 142 -3.87 -8.01 -9.61
CA ALA A 142 -3.44 -9.34 -9.21
C ALA A 142 -4.19 -10.42 -10.00
N GLN A 143 -3.43 -11.32 -10.59
CA GLN A 143 -3.95 -12.53 -11.23
C GLN A 143 -3.95 -13.67 -10.22
N VAL A 144 -5.09 -14.33 -10.04
CA VAL A 144 -5.25 -15.45 -9.10
C VAL A 144 -5.53 -16.74 -9.86
N GLU A 145 -4.69 -17.73 -9.64
CA GLU A 145 -4.80 -19.05 -10.26
C GLU A 145 -4.85 -20.17 -9.22
N PRO A 146 -5.66 -21.20 -9.40
CA PRO A 146 -5.60 -22.41 -8.57
C PRO A 146 -4.36 -23.24 -8.92
N LEU A 147 -3.68 -23.77 -7.91
CA LEU A 147 -2.59 -24.74 -8.08
C LEU A 147 -3.13 -26.18 -7.98
N GLY A 148 -3.98 -26.54 -8.92
CA GLY A 148 -4.63 -27.85 -9.00
C GLY A 148 -6.08 -27.86 -8.46
N PRO A 149 -6.78 -28.98 -8.61
CA PRO A 149 -8.16 -29.13 -8.15
C PRO A 149 -8.24 -29.23 -6.61
N PRO A 150 -9.40 -28.90 -6.02
CA PRO A 150 -9.64 -29.17 -4.62
C PRO A 150 -9.53 -30.66 -4.28
N VAL A 151 -8.85 -30.97 -3.18
CA VAL A 151 -8.66 -32.34 -2.69
C VAL A 151 -9.40 -32.52 -1.38
N ARG A 152 -10.14 -33.63 -1.24
CA ARG A 152 -10.79 -34.02 0.02
C ARG A 152 -9.76 -34.76 0.87
N GLU A 153 -9.50 -34.28 2.07
CA GLU A 153 -8.52 -34.88 2.98
C GLU A 153 -8.91 -34.63 4.45
N VAL A 154 -8.34 -35.43 5.34
CA VAL A 154 -8.40 -35.17 6.77
C VAL A 154 -7.34 -34.13 7.12
N VAL A 155 -7.76 -32.99 7.69
CA VAL A 155 -6.86 -31.90 8.06
C VAL A 155 -5.83 -32.40 9.08
N PRO A 156 -4.53 -32.17 8.83
CA PRO A 156 -3.48 -32.52 9.80
C PRO A 156 -3.73 -31.91 11.18
N VAL A 157 -3.22 -32.57 12.22
CA VAL A 157 -3.39 -32.08 13.60
C VAL A 157 -2.64 -30.75 13.76
N ASP A 158 -3.41 -29.68 13.94
CA ASP A 158 -2.94 -28.32 14.23
C ASP A 158 -3.93 -27.66 15.20
N VAL A 159 -3.46 -27.26 16.38
CA VAL A 159 -4.31 -26.64 17.42
C VAL A 159 -4.89 -25.29 17.02
N GLU A 160 -4.30 -24.63 16.04
CA GLU A 160 -4.76 -23.34 15.50
C GLU A 160 -5.72 -23.50 14.32
N ASN A 161 -5.88 -24.71 13.79
CA ASN A 161 -6.85 -24.99 12.73
C ASN A 161 -8.13 -25.58 13.31
N PRO A 162 -9.26 -24.87 13.29
CA PRO A 162 -10.51 -25.36 13.85
C PRO A 162 -11.11 -26.56 13.11
N LEU A 163 -10.58 -26.90 11.92
CA LEU A 163 -10.93 -28.08 11.14
C LEU A 163 -10.00 -29.26 11.40
N SER A 164 -9.01 -29.12 12.30
CA SER A 164 -8.03 -30.15 12.66
C SER A 164 -8.70 -31.50 12.96
N GLY A 165 -8.16 -32.58 12.37
CA GLY A 165 -8.67 -33.93 12.52
C GLY A 165 -10.02 -34.21 11.83
N ARG A 166 -10.58 -33.24 11.12
CA ARG A 166 -11.84 -33.35 10.37
C ARG A 166 -11.59 -33.44 8.88
N GLU A 167 -12.55 -33.98 8.16
CA GLU A 167 -12.53 -33.97 6.70
C GLU A 167 -12.81 -32.55 6.18
N ALA A 168 -11.97 -32.07 5.27
CA ALA A 168 -12.11 -30.79 4.61
C ALA A 168 -11.76 -30.89 3.12
N LEU A 169 -12.20 -29.92 2.34
CA LEU A 169 -11.74 -29.70 0.98
C LEU A 169 -10.57 -28.73 1.05
N ARG A 170 -9.40 -29.20 0.62
CA ARG A 170 -8.17 -28.40 0.56
C ARG A 170 -7.86 -28.03 -0.86
N PHE A 171 -7.50 -26.77 -1.10
CA PHE A 171 -6.93 -26.32 -2.36
C PHE A 171 -5.96 -25.16 -2.16
N LEU A 172 -5.11 -24.96 -3.17
CA LEU A 172 -4.10 -23.92 -3.20
C LEU A 172 -4.44 -22.89 -4.26
N ARG A 173 -4.16 -21.63 -3.96
CA ARG A 173 -4.27 -20.52 -4.91
C ARG A 173 -3.00 -19.69 -4.87
N LEU A 174 -2.56 -19.23 -6.05
CA LEU A 174 -1.41 -18.38 -6.19
C LEU A 174 -1.83 -17.04 -6.79
N SER A 175 -1.51 -15.96 -6.11
CA SER A 175 -1.70 -14.60 -6.63
C SER A 175 -0.39 -14.06 -7.16
N ARG A 176 -0.42 -13.49 -8.37
CA ARG A 176 0.71 -12.85 -9.05
C ARG A 176 0.40 -11.39 -9.32
N VAL A 177 1.42 -10.55 -9.16
CA VAL A 177 1.43 -9.16 -9.59
C VAL A 177 2.60 -8.99 -10.55
N ASP A 178 2.38 -8.44 -11.73
CA ASP A 178 3.39 -8.36 -12.81
C ASP A 178 4.09 -9.70 -13.08
N SER A 179 3.32 -10.79 -13.13
CA SER A 179 3.81 -12.17 -13.29
C SER A 179 4.67 -12.69 -12.12
N VAL A 180 4.88 -11.92 -11.07
CA VAL A 180 5.66 -12.33 -9.88
C VAL A 180 4.71 -12.88 -8.83
N PRO A 181 4.94 -14.10 -8.29
CA PRO A 181 4.16 -14.62 -7.17
C PRO A 181 4.31 -13.74 -5.94
N VAL A 182 3.20 -13.33 -5.35
CA VAL A 182 3.18 -12.44 -4.16
C VAL A 182 2.48 -13.05 -2.96
N LEU A 183 1.53 -13.96 -3.20
CA LEU A 183 0.74 -14.58 -2.16
C LEU A 183 0.35 -16.01 -2.58
N LEU A 184 0.58 -16.96 -1.70
CA LEU A 184 0.04 -18.32 -1.82
C LEU A 184 -0.96 -18.54 -0.69
N GLU A 185 -2.14 -19.03 -1.04
CA GLU A 185 -3.21 -19.36 -0.09
C GLU A 185 -3.39 -20.88 -0.04
N GLU A 186 -3.27 -21.47 1.12
CA GLU A 186 -3.69 -22.84 1.39
C GLU A 186 -5.01 -22.81 2.14
N ILE A 187 -6.09 -23.25 1.50
CA ILE A 187 -7.46 -23.04 1.97
C ILE A 187 -8.11 -24.39 2.29
N TYR A 188 -8.68 -24.48 3.47
CA TYR A 188 -9.49 -25.60 3.94
C TYR A 188 -10.94 -25.15 4.09
N LEU A 189 -11.86 -25.85 3.44
CA LEU A 189 -13.30 -25.62 3.48
C LEU A 189 -14.01 -26.77 4.14
N ASP A 190 -14.92 -26.48 5.04
CA ASP A 190 -15.80 -27.50 5.59
C ASP A 190 -16.84 -27.92 4.53
N PRO A 191 -16.80 -29.16 4.01
CA PRO A 191 -17.66 -29.58 2.90
C PRO A 191 -19.15 -29.57 3.22
N ARG A 192 -19.52 -29.52 4.50
CA ARG A 192 -20.93 -29.45 4.94
C ARG A 192 -21.59 -28.14 4.53
N PHE A 193 -20.82 -27.05 4.45
CA PHE A 193 -21.33 -25.71 4.11
C PHE A 193 -21.24 -25.40 2.63
N PHE A 194 -20.35 -26.09 1.89
CA PHE A 194 -20.05 -25.78 0.49
C PHE A 194 -20.18 -27.02 -0.41
N PRO A 195 -21.37 -27.62 -0.53
CA PRO A 195 -21.57 -28.81 -1.35
C PRO A 195 -21.33 -28.51 -2.83
N GLY A 196 -20.54 -29.36 -3.50
CA GLY A 196 -20.26 -29.24 -4.93
C GLY A 196 -19.16 -28.23 -5.32
N ILE A 197 -18.49 -27.58 -4.36
CA ILE A 197 -17.42 -26.60 -4.67
C ILE A 197 -16.22 -27.23 -5.39
N GLN A 198 -15.96 -28.52 -5.18
CA GLN A 198 -14.88 -29.26 -5.82
C GLN A 198 -14.99 -29.32 -7.35
N SER A 199 -16.19 -29.13 -7.90
CA SER A 199 -16.45 -29.12 -9.34
C SER A 199 -16.49 -27.71 -9.95
N SER A 200 -16.13 -26.69 -9.17
CA SER A 200 -16.25 -25.30 -9.58
C SER A 200 -14.93 -24.76 -10.09
N ASP A 201 -14.99 -23.95 -11.15
CA ASP A 201 -13.85 -23.16 -11.60
C ASP A 201 -13.75 -21.88 -10.74
N LEU A 202 -12.66 -21.79 -9.98
CA LEU A 202 -12.34 -20.65 -9.12
C LEU A 202 -11.22 -19.76 -9.68
N SER A 203 -10.80 -20.02 -10.93
CA SER A 203 -9.74 -19.24 -11.60
C SER A 203 -10.16 -17.78 -11.77
N GLY A 204 -9.28 -16.84 -11.38
CA GLY A 204 -9.51 -15.39 -11.52
C GLY A 204 -10.70 -14.85 -10.73
N ARG A 205 -11.26 -15.61 -9.78
CA ARG A 205 -12.44 -15.21 -9.01
C ARG A 205 -12.15 -15.02 -7.53
N SER A 206 -12.80 -14.05 -6.93
CA SER A 206 -12.83 -13.92 -5.48
C SER A 206 -13.60 -15.11 -4.86
N LEU A 207 -12.95 -15.85 -3.96
CA LEU A 207 -13.62 -16.97 -3.27
C LEU A 207 -14.84 -16.50 -2.46
N SER A 208 -14.72 -15.36 -1.78
CA SER A 208 -15.82 -14.81 -0.97
C SER A 208 -17.02 -14.40 -1.83
N GLN A 209 -16.77 -13.74 -2.97
CA GLN A 209 -17.82 -13.39 -3.93
C GLN A 209 -18.48 -14.63 -4.52
N TRP A 210 -17.67 -15.61 -4.93
CA TRP A 210 -18.18 -16.85 -5.49
C TRP A 210 -19.06 -17.61 -4.48
N ILE A 211 -18.65 -17.66 -3.20
CA ILE A 211 -19.45 -18.27 -2.12
C ILE A 211 -20.76 -17.49 -1.93
N GLU A 212 -20.70 -16.16 -1.94
CA GLU A 212 -21.91 -15.33 -1.84
C GLU A 212 -22.89 -15.59 -2.99
N GLU A 213 -22.40 -15.62 -4.23
CA GLU A 213 -23.23 -15.87 -5.41
C GLU A 213 -23.87 -17.28 -5.39
N ARG A 214 -23.10 -18.29 -4.99
CA ARG A 214 -23.50 -19.69 -5.13
C ARG A 214 -24.30 -20.22 -3.94
N TYR A 215 -23.95 -19.77 -2.73
CA TYR A 215 -24.55 -20.27 -1.48
C TYR A 215 -25.32 -19.20 -0.72
N GLN A 216 -25.38 -17.97 -1.22
CA GLN A 216 -26.03 -16.83 -0.56
C GLN A 216 -25.47 -16.59 0.85
N MET A 217 -24.20 -16.91 1.07
CA MET A 217 -23.51 -16.78 2.35
C MET A 217 -22.48 -15.66 2.28
N ARG A 218 -22.60 -14.67 3.17
CA ARG A 218 -21.63 -13.59 3.33
C ARG A 218 -20.79 -13.82 4.58
N PRO A 219 -19.46 -13.62 4.51
CA PRO A 219 -18.64 -13.63 5.70
C PRO A 219 -19.14 -12.62 6.73
N SER A 220 -19.41 -13.08 7.97
CA SER A 220 -19.86 -12.22 9.06
C SER A 220 -18.71 -11.73 9.92
N SER A 221 -17.67 -12.55 10.10
CA SER A 221 -16.44 -12.21 10.83
C SER A 221 -15.29 -13.11 10.42
N ALA A 222 -14.07 -12.73 10.82
CA ALA A 222 -12.91 -13.59 10.69
C ALA A 222 -11.93 -13.36 11.85
N ASP A 223 -11.32 -14.46 12.31
CA ASP A 223 -10.17 -14.41 13.20
C ASP A 223 -8.89 -14.46 12.37
N GLN A 224 -7.91 -13.61 12.67
CA GLN A 224 -6.64 -13.58 11.96
C GLN A 224 -5.47 -13.51 12.93
N ASN A 225 -4.46 -14.35 12.68
CA ASN A 225 -3.21 -14.37 13.41
C ASN A 225 -2.06 -14.14 12.43
N PHE A 226 -1.19 -13.19 12.74
CA PHE A 226 -0.05 -12.79 11.94
C PHE A 226 1.24 -13.25 12.60
N ARG A 227 2.16 -13.84 11.84
CA ARG A 227 3.49 -14.21 12.30
C ARG A 227 4.51 -14.17 11.17
N VAL A 228 5.76 -13.95 11.51
CA VAL A 228 6.88 -14.22 10.60
C VAL A 228 7.22 -15.70 10.70
N ALA A 229 7.36 -16.36 9.55
CA ALA A 229 7.71 -17.77 9.46
C ALA A 229 8.72 -17.99 8.32
N GLU A 230 9.43 -19.11 8.34
CA GLU A 230 10.19 -19.57 7.18
C GLU A 230 9.25 -20.30 6.22
N VAL A 231 9.35 -20.01 4.93
CA VAL A 231 8.62 -20.77 3.92
C VAL A 231 9.20 -22.17 3.81
N GLY A 232 8.35 -23.19 3.90
CA GLY A 232 8.75 -24.59 3.69
C GLY A 232 9.10 -24.86 2.23
N ASP A 233 9.96 -25.85 1.99
CA ASP A 233 10.47 -26.21 0.66
C ASP A 233 9.35 -26.42 -0.37
N ARG A 234 8.22 -26.96 0.07
CA ARG A 234 7.04 -27.18 -0.77
C ARG A 234 6.51 -25.93 -1.44
N PHE A 235 6.47 -24.79 -0.73
CA PHE A 235 5.88 -23.54 -1.21
C PHE A 235 6.93 -22.51 -1.66
N ALA A 236 8.19 -22.75 -1.31
CA ALA A 236 9.29 -21.88 -1.74
C ALA A 236 9.38 -21.80 -3.26
N SER A 237 9.24 -22.97 -3.94
CA SER A 237 9.26 -23.05 -5.41
C SER A 237 8.10 -22.28 -6.04
N ASP A 238 6.85 -22.46 -5.53
CA ASP A 238 5.66 -21.79 -6.07
C ASP A 238 5.75 -20.28 -5.90
N LEU A 239 6.31 -19.84 -4.77
CA LEU A 239 6.55 -18.42 -4.45
C LEU A 239 7.83 -17.88 -5.10
N GLN A 240 8.61 -18.68 -5.83
CA GLN A 240 9.89 -18.29 -6.42
C GLN A 240 10.84 -17.65 -5.37
N LEU A 241 10.90 -18.26 -4.19
CA LEU A 241 11.75 -17.85 -3.09
C LEU A 241 12.84 -18.89 -2.82
N PRO A 242 14.02 -18.47 -2.34
CA PRO A 242 14.97 -19.41 -1.75
C PRO A 242 14.32 -20.21 -0.61
N ALA A 243 14.74 -21.46 -0.42
CA ALA A 243 14.31 -22.25 0.73
C ALA A 243 14.58 -21.48 2.05
N ARG A 244 13.66 -21.60 3.01
CA ARG A 244 13.74 -20.95 4.32
C ARG A 244 13.72 -19.42 4.29
N SER A 245 13.27 -18.81 3.19
CA SER A 245 13.03 -17.37 3.17
C SER A 245 12.00 -16.97 4.22
N SER A 246 12.22 -15.82 4.87
CA SER A 246 11.24 -15.26 5.81
C SER A 246 10.05 -14.69 5.06
N ILE A 247 8.86 -15.05 5.49
CA ILE A 247 7.59 -14.59 4.93
C ILE A 247 6.67 -14.11 6.05
N LEU A 248 5.69 -13.28 5.71
CA LEU A 248 4.54 -13.05 6.57
C LEU A 248 3.53 -14.18 6.36
N MET A 249 3.27 -14.96 7.40
CA MET A 249 2.23 -15.97 7.41
C MET A 249 1.01 -15.46 8.17
N VAL A 250 -0.17 -15.57 7.55
CA VAL A 250 -1.44 -15.22 8.17
C VAL A 250 -2.30 -16.48 8.26
N LYS A 251 -2.73 -16.84 9.45
CA LYS A 251 -3.77 -17.85 9.66
C LYS A 251 -5.10 -17.12 9.79
N ARG A 252 -6.05 -17.45 8.92
CA ARG A 252 -7.37 -16.81 8.87
C ARG A 252 -8.45 -17.86 9.01
N THR A 253 -9.38 -17.65 9.94
CA THR A 253 -10.60 -18.45 10.05
C THR A 253 -11.79 -17.56 9.74
N VAL A 254 -12.60 -17.93 8.75
CA VAL A 254 -13.76 -17.16 8.31
C VAL A 254 -15.05 -17.80 8.82
N HIS A 255 -15.93 -16.95 9.34
CA HIS A 255 -17.23 -17.31 9.85
C HIS A 255 -18.34 -16.71 9.01
N PHE A 256 -19.42 -17.45 8.87
CA PHE A 256 -20.66 -17.01 8.23
C PHE A 256 -21.81 -17.15 9.24
N GLU A 257 -22.90 -16.46 8.98
CA GLU A 257 -24.10 -16.66 9.77
C GLU A 257 -24.56 -18.12 9.70
N GLY A 258 -24.71 -18.77 10.84
CA GLY A 258 -25.05 -20.20 10.93
C GLY A 258 -23.92 -21.19 10.58
N ALA A 259 -22.73 -20.72 10.14
CA ALA A 259 -21.60 -21.58 9.73
C ALA A 259 -20.28 -21.08 10.32
N ARG A 260 -20.06 -21.36 11.58
CA ARG A 260 -18.83 -21.01 12.29
C ARG A 260 -17.66 -21.87 11.84
N ASN A 261 -16.45 -21.29 11.70
CA ASN A 261 -15.23 -21.97 11.25
C ASN A 261 -15.39 -22.66 9.89
N ALA A 262 -16.17 -22.07 8.98
CA ALA A 262 -16.47 -22.70 7.71
C ALA A 262 -15.26 -22.76 6.75
N ILE A 263 -14.34 -21.80 6.88
CA ILE A 263 -13.10 -21.72 6.11
C ILE A 263 -11.94 -21.48 7.05
N HIS A 264 -10.85 -22.22 6.86
CA HIS A 264 -9.55 -21.90 7.45
C HIS A 264 -8.52 -21.76 6.32
N ALA A 265 -7.73 -20.71 6.35
CA ALA A 265 -6.74 -20.43 5.33
C ALA A 265 -5.39 -20.03 5.93
N LEU A 266 -4.32 -20.53 5.33
CA LEU A 266 -2.97 -20.10 5.59
C LEU A 266 -2.52 -19.28 4.39
N LEU A 267 -2.14 -18.03 4.63
CA LEU A 267 -1.68 -17.08 3.62
C LEU A 267 -0.18 -16.90 3.79
N TYR A 268 0.58 -17.22 2.75
CA TYR A 268 2.04 -17.09 2.69
C TYR A 268 2.37 -15.88 1.83
N CYS A 269 2.71 -14.76 2.49
CA CYS A 269 2.79 -13.45 1.85
C CYS A 269 4.25 -13.01 1.69
N ARG A 270 4.62 -12.61 0.46
CA ARG A 270 5.91 -11.99 0.18
C ARG A 270 5.89 -10.52 0.51
N THR A 271 6.70 -10.09 1.49
CA THR A 271 6.73 -8.71 1.99
C THR A 271 7.71 -7.80 1.25
N GLU A 272 8.48 -8.32 0.30
CA GLU A 272 9.37 -7.47 -0.51
C GLU A 272 8.59 -6.65 -1.55
N ARG A 273 7.40 -7.15 -1.96
CA ARG A 273 6.55 -6.56 -3.00
C ARG A 273 5.28 -5.92 -2.45
N LEU A 274 4.77 -6.42 -1.34
CA LEU A 274 3.51 -5.98 -0.75
C LEU A 274 3.70 -5.52 0.68
N VAL A 275 3.05 -4.42 1.04
CA VAL A 275 2.85 -3.99 2.42
C VAL A 275 1.40 -4.28 2.80
N PHE A 276 1.22 -5.11 3.82
CA PHE A 276 -0.11 -5.35 4.39
C PHE A 276 -0.42 -4.27 5.39
N SER A 277 -1.46 -3.50 5.10
CA SER A 277 -1.80 -2.31 5.87
C SER A 277 -3.28 -2.29 6.21
N GLN A 278 -3.62 -1.69 7.34
CA GLN A 278 -4.98 -1.39 7.75
C GLN A 278 -5.06 0.05 8.24
N THR A 279 -6.12 0.75 7.86
CA THR A 279 -6.46 2.04 8.44
C THR A 279 -7.48 1.80 9.55
N LEU A 280 -7.16 2.25 10.75
CA LEU A 280 -8.08 2.24 11.89
C LEU A 280 -8.63 3.66 12.07
N GLU A 281 -9.94 3.81 12.01
CA GLU A 281 -10.61 5.07 12.31
C GLU A 281 -11.06 5.06 13.78
N GLY A 282 -10.73 6.14 14.51
CA GLY A 282 -11.21 6.32 15.88
C GLY A 282 -12.71 6.61 15.86
N GLN A 283 -13.48 6.02 16.78
CA GLN A 283 -14.86 6.45 17.00
C GLN A 283 -14.84 7.88 17.55
N SER A 284 -15.39 8.83 16.81
CA SER A 284 -15.74 10.14 17.36
C SER A 284 -16.89 9.91 18.36
N HIS A 285 -16.61 10.07 19.64
CA HIS A 285 -17.67 10.20 20.64
C HIS A 285 -18.37 11.53 20.40
N GLU A 286 -19.59 11.50 19.86
CA GLU A 286 -20.56 12.58 19.97
C GLU A 286 -21.14 12.65 21.39
#